data_c5014a7e0cd6540c4988e6d7f49fc2b5
#
_entry.id   c5014a7e0cd6540c4988e6d7f49fc2b5
#
_cell.length_a   1.000
_cell.length_b   1.000
_cell.length_c   1.000
_cell.angle_alpha   90.00
_cell.angle_beta   90.00
_cell.angle_gamma   90.00
#
_symmetry.space_group_name_H-M   'P 1'
#
loop_
_entity.id
_entity.type
_entity.pdbx_description
1 polymer ?
#
loop_
_entity_poly.entity_id
_entity_poly.type
_entity_poly.pdbx_seq_one_letter_code
_entity_poly.pdbx_strand_id
1 'polypeptide(L)'
;IWQAMVDMGWAGIALPDTVGGAGMGVGSAVPVFEALGGGLLGTPLLSTTLAGQLIWRAAGESAAEWIGRLCSGSVGTVAYLDHGDWGAANLGVSLGADGKLSGSKSFVADAGVADCFAVVASEGGEPVLALVDRSAIDDSALSENVLIDLTKRAANVDFTGVAPAQVIRGNAVPSALRDTLLLGALLTAAE
;
A
#
# COMPACT_ATOMS: atom_id res chain seq x y z
N ILE A 1 1.49 -11.67 -16.90
CA ILE A 1 0.99 -12.26 -15.63
C ILE A 1 0.12 -11.23 -14.91
N TRP A 2 0.61 -9.99 -14.62
CA TRP A 2 -0.15 -8.99 -13.87
C TRP A 2 -1.53 -8.70 -14.48
N GLN A 3 -1.59 -8.40 -15.78
CA GLN A 3 -2.85 -8.14 -16.47
C GLN A 3 -3.84 -9.31 -16.34
N ALA A 4 -3.38 -10.53 -16.45
CA ALA A 4 -4.26 -11.70 -16.28
C ALA A 4 -4.87 -11.80 -14.88
N MET A 5 -4.12 -11.41 -13.83
CA MET A 5 -4.64 -11.35 -12.46
C MET A 5 -5.69 -10.23 -12.31
N VAL A 6 -5.46 -9.10 -12.95
CA VAL A 6 -6.43 -7.98 -13.00
C VAL A 6 -7.70 -8.40 -13.72
N ASP A 7 -7.59 -9.04 -14.88
CA ASP A 7 -8.72 -9.51 -15.68
C ASP A 7 -9.57 -10.56 -14.94
N MET A 8 -8.93 -11.33 -14.04
CA MET A 8 -9.63 -12.26 -13.13
C MET A 8 -10.22 -11.57 -11.87
N GLY A 9 -10.03 -10.27 -11.71
CA GLY A 9 -10.52 -9.51 -10.57
C GLY A 9 -9.72 -9.71 -9.26
N TRP A 10 -8.52 -10.30 -9.32
CA TRP A 10 -7.75 -10.61 -8.11
C TRP A 10 -7.26 -9.37 -7.37
N ALA A 11 -6.92 -8.29 -8.10
CA ALA A 11 -6.49 -7.02 -7.48
C ALA A 11 -7.56 -6.41 -6.57
N GLY A 12 -8.86 -6.64 -6.88
CA GLY A 12 -10.01 -6.16 -6.12
C GLY A 12 -10.81 -7.24 -5.40
N ILE A 13 -10.31 -8.49 -5.30
CA ILE A 13 -11.08 -9.65 -4.82
C ILE A 13 -11.76 -9.42 -3.46
N ALA A 14 -11.06 -8.76 -2.55
CA ALA A 14 -11.51 -8.50 -1.18
C ALA A 14 -12.08 -7.08 -0.96
N LEU A 15 -12.20 -6.29 -2.03
CA LEU A 15 -12.77 -4.94 -1.99
C LEU A 15 -14.24 -4.98 -2.42
N PRO A 16 -15.10 -4.06 -1.91
CA PRO A 16 -16.50 -4.01 -2.29
C PRO A 16 -16.73 -3.74 -3.77
N ASP A 17 -17.84 -4.23 -4.30
CA ASP A 17 -18.29 -3.99 -5.66
C ASP A 17 -18.63 -2.52 -5.93
N THR A 18 -19.11 -1.81 -4.92
CA THR A 18 -19.43 -0.37 -4.98
C THR A 18 -18.22 0.51 -5.33
N VAL A 19 -17.01 0.02 -5.13
CA VAL A 19 -15.74 0.73 -5.45
C VAL A 19 -14.92 0.03 -6.53
N GLY A 20 -15.54 -0.90 -7.26
CA GLY A 20 -14.90 -1.61 -8.38
C GLY A 20 -14.23 -2.94 -8.00
N GLY A 21 -14.38 -3.41 -6.76
CA GLY A 21 -13.91 -4.72 -6.32
C GLY A 21 -14.87 -5.86 -6.70
N ALA A 22 -14.51 -7.09 -6.33
CA ALA A 22 -15.33 -8.28 -6.56
C ALA A 22 -16.30 -8.60 -5.41
N GLY A 23 -16.21 -7.93 -4.26
CA GLY A 23 -17.10 -8.10 -3.12
C GLY A 23 -17.01 -9.46 -2.41
N MET A 24 -15.99 -10.27 -2.68
CA MET A 24 -15.90 -11.66 -2.19
C MET A 24 -15.39 -11.78 -0.75
N GLY A 25 -14.88 -10.67 -0.19
CA GLY A 25 -14.31 -10.65 1.16
C GLY A 25 -12.88 -11.19 1.24
N VAL A 26 -12.22 -10.88 2.37
CA VAL A 26 -10.78 -11.14 2.60
C VAL A 26 -10.44 -12.64 2.53
N GLY A 27 -11.34 -13.52 3.02
CA GLY A 27 -11.11 -14.96 3.01
C GLY A 27 -10.92 -15.54 1.60
N SER A 28 -11.51 -14.92 0.60
CA SER A 28 -11.36 -15.35 -0.82
C SER A 28 -10.00 -15.07 -1.41
N ALA A 29 -9.21 -14.18 -0.79
CA ALA A 29 -7.83 -13.93 -1.23
C ALA A 29 -6.88 -15.06 -0.82
N VAL A 30 -7.13 -15.76 0.30
CA VAL A 30 -6.22 -16.79 0.84
C VAL A 30 -5.84 -17.85 -0.19
N PRO A 31 -6.76 -18.56 -0.86
CA PRO A 31 -6.40 -19.59 -1.84
C PRO A 31 -5.64 -19.02 -3.06
N VAL A 32 -5.83 -17.75 -3.38
CA VAL A 32 -5.06 -17.10 -4.44
C VAL A 32 -3.58 -16.98 -4.02
N PHE A 33 -3.33 -16.54 -2.79
CA PHE A 33 -1.96 -16.41 -2.26
C PHE A 33 -1.28 -17.78 -2.07
N GLU A 34 -2.00 -18.81 -1.62
CA GLU A 34 -1.49 -20.18 -1.58
C GLU A 34 -1.05 -20.68 -2.98
N ALA A 35 -1.82 -20.40 -4.01
CA ALA A 35 -1.47 -20.76 -5.38
C ALA A 35 -0.26 -19.97 -5.91
N LEU A 36 -0.12 -18.68 -5.56
CA LEU A 36 1.03 -17.86 -5.92
C LEU A 36 2.32 -18.37 -5.29
N GLY A 37 2.29 -18.70 -4.00
CA GLY A 37 3.43 -19.27 -3.28
C GLY A 37 3.86 -20.61 -3.86
N GLY A 38 2.90 -21.50 -4.12
CA GLY A 38 3.16 -22.78 -4.79
C GLY A 38 3.79 -22.62 -6.19
N GLY A 39 3.52 -21.52 -6.87
CA GLY A 39 4.07 -21.17 -8.18
C GLY A 39 5.34 -20.31 -8.14
N LEU A 40 5.80 -19.88 -6.97
CA LEU A 40 6.90 -18.92 -6.78
C LEU A 40 6.72 -17.65 -7.63
N LEU A 41 5.52 -17.13 -7.69
CA LEU A 41 5.16 -16.00 -8.55
C LEU A 41 5.39 -14.66 -7.83
N GLY A 42 6.52 -14.02 -8.11
CA GLY A 42 6.84 -12.67 -7.65
C GLY A 42 6.01 -11.59 -8.36
N THR A 43 4.86 -11.22 -7.78
CA THR A 43 3.93 -10.23 -8.34
C THR A 43 3.60 -9.15 -7.29
N PRO A 44 3.16 -7.94 -7.71
CA PRO A 44 2.77 -6.89 -6.77
C PRO A 44 1.34 -7.08 -6.20
N LEU A 45 0.79 -8.31 -6.22
CA LEU A 45 -0.58 -8.54 -5.78
C LEU A 45 -0.75 -8.30 -4.28
N LEU A 46 0.23 -8.72 -3.46
CA LEU A 46 0.18 -8.52 -2.01
C LEU A 46 0.18 -7.03 -1.66
N SER A 47 1.16 -6.27 -2.17
CA SER A 47 1.27 -4.84 -1.91
C SER A 47 0.03 -4.07 -2.38
N THR A 48 -0.50 -4.41 -3.56
CA THR A 48 -1.71 -3.78 -4.11
C THR A 48 -2.96 -4.13 -3.27
N THR A 49 -3.11 -5.39 -2.86
CA THR A 49 -4.21 -5.82 -1.97
C THR A 49 -4.17 -5.06 -0.64
N LEU A 50 -2.98 -4.94 -0.03
CA LEU A 50 -2.83 -4.23 1.25
C LEU A 50 -3.07 -2.72 1.09
N ALA A 51 -2.61 -2.10 0.01
CA ALA A 51 -2.90 -0.69 -0.27
C ALA A 51 -4.41 -0.44 -0.42
N GLY A 52 -5.10 -1.26 -1.20
CA GLY A 52 -6.55 -1.17 -1.36
C GLY A 52 -7.31 -1.36 -0.04
N GLN A 53 -6.93 -2.35 0.76
CA GLN A 53 -7.55 -2.61 2.06
C GLN A 53 -7.29 -1.48 3.07
N LEU A 54 -6.08 -0.91 3.10
CA LEU A 54 -5.78 0.23 3.96
C LEU A 54 -6.62 1.46 3.59
N ILE A 55 -6.65 1.78 2.30
CA ILE A 55 -7.42 2.92 1.78
C ILE A 55 -8.91 2.73 2.06
N TRP A 56 -9.46 1.55 1.76
CA TRP A 56 -10.87 1.25 2.01
C TRP A 56 -11.25 1.37 3.49
N ARG A 57 -10.45 0.78 4.39
CA ARG A 57 -10.71 0.82 5.84
C ARG A 57 -10.57 2.21 6.44
N ALA A 58 -9.66 3.03 5.91
CA ALA A 58 -9.41 4.39 6.40
C ALA A 58 -10.41 5.42 5.86
N ALA A 59 -10.89 5.26 4.63
CA ALA A 59 -11.63 6.31 3.91
C ALA A 59 -12.98 5.87 3.33
N GLY A 60 -13.23 4.57 3.19
CA GLY A 60 -14.45 4.07 2.54
C GLY A 60 -14.62 4.64 1.13
N GLU A 61 -15.86 5.00 0.80
CA GLU A 61 -16.22 5.54 -0.52
C GLU A 61 -15.56 6.90 -0.86
N SER A 62 -15.07 7.64 0.13
CA SER A 62 -14.39 8.93 -0.13
C SER A 62 -13.06 8.79 -0.88
N ALA A 63 -12.54 7.56 -1.00
CA ALA A 63 -11.36 7.23 -1.79
C ALA A 63 -11.67 6.22 -2.93
N ALA A 64 -12.92 6.16 -3.40
CA ALA A 64 -13.36 5.20 -4.43
C ALA A 64 -12.54 5.31 -5.71
N GLU A 65 -12.10 6.51 -6.11
CA GLU A 65 -11.25 6.71 -7.29
C GLU A 65 -9.92 5.94 -7.17
N TRP A 66 -9.24 6.05 -6.02
CA TRP A 66 -7.99 5.34 -5.76
C TRP A 66 -8.18 3.82 -5.79
N ILE A 67 -9.24 3.35 -5.13
CA ILE A 67 -9.57 1.92 -5.08
C ILE A 67 -9.91 1.40 -6.47
N GLY A 68 -10.70 2.14 -7.25
CA GLY A 68 -11.04 1.79 -8.64
C GLY A 68 -9.81 1.69 -9.54
N ARG A 69 -8.82 2.57 -9.38
CA ARG A 69 -7.53 2.49 -10.09
C ARG A 69 -6.79 1.19 -9.77
N LEU A 70 -6.72 0.81 -8.47
CA LEU A 70 -6.09 -0.45 -8.05
C LEU A 70 -6.81 -1.68 -8.62
N CYS A 71 -8.14 -1.70 -8.55
CA CYS A 71 -8.95 -2.77 -9.13
C CYS A 71 -8.79 -2.87 -10.65
N SER A 72 -8.48 -1.76 -11.33
CA SER A 72 -8.27 -1.67 -12.78
C SER A 72 -6.83 -1.94 -13.21
N GLY A 73 -5.93 -2.26 -12.28
CA GLY A 73 -4.59 -2.73 -12.58
C GLY A 73 -3.44 -1.78 -12.20
N SER A 74 -3.71 -0.60 -11.64
CA SER A 74 -2.65 0.20 -11.03
C SER A 74 -2.04 -0.56 -9.85
N VAL A 75 -0.73 -0.53 -9.75
CA VAL A 75 0.00 -1.14 -8.64
C VAL A 75 0.02 -0.19 -7.45
N GLY A 76 -0.49 -0.64 -6.32
CA GLY A 76 -0.44 0.11 -5.06
C GLY A 76 0.54 -0.47 -4.07
N THR A 77 1.07 0.38 -3.20
CA THR A 77 1.88 -0.07 -2.06
C THR A 77 1.62 0.73 -0.80
N VAL A 78 1.93 0.13 0.35
CA VAL A 78 1.83 0.76 1.67
C VAL A 78 3.23 1.15 2.15
N ALA A 79 3.44 2.44 2.37
CA ALA A 79 4.67 2.98 2.92
C ALA A 79 4.45 3.35 4.40
N TYR A 80 4.80 2.43 5.32
CA TYR A 80 4.54 2.62 6.75
C TYR A 80 5.77 2.53 7.64
N LEU A 81 6.81 1.77 7.23
CA LEU A 81 7.96 1.47 8.07
C LEU A 81 8.95 2.63 8.08
N ASP A 82 9.31 3.08 9.27
CA ASP A 82 10.27 4.17 9.49
C ASP A 82 11.62 3.60 9.98
N HIS A 83 12.72 3.90 9.26
CA HIS A 83 14.11 3.59 9.66
C HIS A 83 14.34 2.13 10.14
N GLY A 84 13.59 1.16 9.62
CA GLY A 84 13.70 -0.23 10.03
C GLY A 84 13.07 -0.53 11.40
N ASP A 85 12.35 0.42 11.99
CA ASP A 85 11.59 0.21 13.23
C ASP A 85 10.23 -0.45 12.92
N TRP A 86 10.13 -1.73 13.22
CA TRP A 86 8.90 -2.51 13.05
C TRP A 86 7.83 -2.19 14.11
N GLY A 87 8.18 -1.44 15.16
CA GLY A 87 7.29 -1.09 16.25
C GLY A 87 6.35 0.08 15.95
N ALA A 88 6.59 0.86 14.90
CA ALA A 88 5.77 1.96 14.40
C ALA A 88 5.26 2.97 15.47
N ALA A 89 5.99 3.15 16.55
CA ALA A 89 5.61 4.12 17.59
C ALA A 89 5.88 5.57 17.16
N ASN A 90 6.84 5.79 16.26
CA ASN A 90 7.24 7.11 15.79
C ASN A 90 7.02 7.19 14.27
N LEU A 91 6.12 8.06 13.84
CA LEU A 91 5.90 8.32 12.42
C LEU A 91 7.01 9.24 11.90
N GLY A 92 7.99 8.67 11.20
CA GLY A 92 9.15 9.36 10.66
C GLY A 92 8.84 10.26 9.46
N VAL A 93 7.67 10.10 8.83
CA VAL A 93 7.17 11.01 7.78
C VAL A 93 6.10 11.91 8.37
N SER A 94 6.25 13.22 8.17
CA SER A 94 5.28 14.22 8.60
C SER A 94 4.70 14.99 7.42
N LEU A 95 3.44 15.43 7.56
CA LEU A 95 2.80 16.37 6.64
C LEU A 95 2.91 17.78 7.25
N GLY A 96 3.61 18.66 6.55
CA GLY A 96 3.82 20.04 6.96
C GLY A 96 2.60 20.93 6.70
N ALA A 97 2.60 22.12 7.30
CA ALA A 97 1.57 23.14 7.09
C ALA A 97 1.54 23.67 5.64
N ASP A 98 2.61 23.47 4.89
CA ASP A 98 2.71 23.75 3.45
C ASP A 98 2.06 22.68 2.56
N GLY A 99 1.48 21.65 3.17
CA GLY A 99 0.84 20.53 2.48
C GLY A 99 1.81 19.52 1.87
N LYS A 100 3.09 19.56 2.25
CA LYS A 100 4.11 18.65 1.74
C LYS A 100 4.56 17.65 2.79
N LEU A 101 4.92 16.47 2.33
CA LEU A 101 5.53 15.44 3.15
C LEU A 101 7.01 15.76 3.41
N SER A 102 7.52 15.31 4.55
CA SER A 102 8.93 15.38 4.93
C SER A 102 9.34 14.11 5.63
N GLY A 103 10.42 13.48 5.16
CA GLY A 103 10.96 12.23 5.69
C GLY A 103 10.88 11.07 4.72
N SER A 104 11.37 9.91 5.13
CA SER A 104 11.49 8.72 4.29
C SER A 104 10.86 7.49 4.92
N LYS A 105 10.47 6.53 4.09
CA LYS A 105 9.99 5.21 4.47
C LYS A 105 10.96 4.13 3.99
N SER A 106 11.14 3.11 4.82
CA SER A 106 12.03 2.00 4.55
C SER A 106 11.25 0.76 4.09
N PHE A 107 11.91 -0.10 3.31
CA PHE A 107 11.35 -1.39 2.91
C PHE A 107 9.93 -1.33 2.32
N VAL A 108 9.67 -0.31 1.51
CA VAL A 108 8.37 -0.19 0.82
C VAL A 108 8.29 -1.26 -0.27
N ALA A 109 7.43 -2.24 -0.06
CA ALA A 109 7.28 -3.37 -0.97
C ALA A 109 6.83 -2.91 -2.36
N ASP A 110 7.42 -3.48 -3.40
CA ASP A 110 7.12 -3.18 -4.81
C ASP A 110 7.21 -1.70 -5.21
N ALA A 111 7.88 -0.84 -4.42
CA ALA A 111 7.95 0.61 -4.67
C ALA A 111 8.46 0.98 -6.07
N GLY A 112 9.39 0.20 -6.62
CA GLY A 112 9.95 0.43 -7.95
C GLY A 112 8.97 0.22 -9.11
N VAL A 113 7.84 -0.47 -8.86
CA VAL A 113 6.80 -0.74 -9.86
C VAL A 113 5.44 -0.16 -9.46
N ALA A 114 5.35 0.51 -8.31
CA ALA A 114 4.11 1.08 -7.82
C ALA A 114 3.69 2.32 -8.62
N ASP A 115 2.40 2.41 -8.95
CA ASP A 115 1.77 3.58 -9.54
C ASP A 115 1.28 4.56 -8.47
N CYS A 116 0.99 4.06 -7.26
CA CYS A 116 0.55 4.87 -6.14
C CYS A 116 1.02 4.32 -4.79
N PHE A 117 1.17 5.24 -3.84
CA PHE A 117 1.66 4.98 -2.50
C PHE A 117 0.62 5.42 -1.46
N ALA A 118 0.26 4.52 -0.56
CA ALA A 118 -0.49 4.81 0.65
C ALA A 118 0.52 5.05 1.79
N VAL A 119 0.86 6.31 2.04
CA VAL A 119 1.93 6.72 2.97
C VAL A 119 1.34 7.01 4.34
N VAL A 120 1.79 6.28 5.35
CA VAL A 120 1.43 6.55 6.74
C VAL A 120 2.33 7.66 7.26
N ALA A 121 1.74 8.80 7.60
CA ALA A 121 2.43 10.00 8.04
C ALA A 121 1.78 10.59 9.30
N SER A 122 2.40 11.61 9.89
CA SER A 122 1.82 12.38 10.98
C SER A 122 1.52 13.81 10.55
N GLU A 123 0.41 14.36 11.01
CA GLU A 123 0.08 15.78 10.90
C GLU A 123 -0.23 16.31 12.30
N GLY A 124 0.61 17.23 12.80
CA GLY A 124 0.45 17.76 14.16
C GLY A 124 0.55 16.68 15.28
N GLY A 125 1.24 15.57 15.01
CA GLY A 125 1.37 14.44 15.94
C GLY A 125 0.30 13.36 15.78
N GLU A 126 -0.76 13.61 14.99
CA GLU A 126 -1.82 12.64 14.72
C GLU A 126 -1.53 11.84 13.44
N PRO A 127 -1.81 10.53 13.39
CA PRO A 127 -1.59 9.73 12.20
C PRO A 127 -2.58 10.07 11.08
N VAL A 128 -2.04 10.21 9.87
CA VAL A 128 -2.80 10.43 8.64
C VAL A 128 -2.35 9.46 7.57
N LEU A 129 -3.21 9.21 6.57
CA LEU A 129 -2.85 8.45 5.38
C LEU A 129 -2.79 9.40 4.18
N ALA A 130 -1.59 9.59 3.65
CA ALA A 130 -1.34 10.41 2.47
C ALA A 130 -1.30 9.53 1.22
N LEU A 131 -2.15 9.82 0.24
CA LEU A 131 -2.18 9.12 -1.04
C LEU A 131 -1.35 9.91 -2.05
N VAL A 132 -0.32 9.26 -2.60
CA VAL A 132 0.69 9.87 -3.46
C VAL A 132 0.75 9.12 -4.78
N ASP A 133 0.66 9.85 -5.90
CA ASP A 133 0.92 9.29 -7.22
C ASP A 133 2.43 9.10 -7.43
N ARG A 134 2.82 8.04 -8.15
CA ARG A 134 4.21 7.79 -8.52
C ARG A 134 4.87 8.98 -9.23
N SER A 135 4.11 9.67 -10.07
CA SER A 135 4.58 10.84 -10.83
C SER A 135 4.98 12.03 -9.97
N ALA A 136 4.57 12.07 -8.70
CA ALA A 136 4.97 13.11 -7.74
C ALA A 136 6.31 12.82 -7.05
N ILE A 137 6.88 11.63 -7.26
CA ILE A 137 8.12 11.16 -6.64
C ILE A 137 9.21 11.11 -7.70
N ASP A 138 10.32 11.81 -7.46
CA ASP A 138 11.49 11.76 -8.34
C ASP A 138 12.12 10.35 -8.30
N ASP A 139 12.64 9.87 -9.43
CA ASP A 139 13.28 8.54 -9.49
C ASP A 139 14.49 8.44 -8.55
N SER A 140 15.20 9.53 -8.32
CA SER A 140 16.34 9.59 -7.39
C SER A 140 15.93 9.45 -5.91
N ALA A 141 14.64 9.61 -5.59
CA ALA A 141 14.11 9.43 -4.24
C ALA A 141 13.89 7.96 -3.88
N LEU A 142 13.99 7.02 -4.84
CA LEU A 142 13.89 5.59 -4.60
C LEU A 142 15.30 4.96 -4.53
N SER A 143 15.53 4.20 -3.47
CA SER A 143 16.74 3.42 -3.29
C SER A 143 16.38 1.95 -3.09
N GLU A 144 16.65 1.11 -4.11
CA GLU A 144 16.30 -0.31 -4.08
C GLU A 144 17.05 -1.05 -2.96
N ASN A 145 16.34 -1.95 -2.29
CA ASN A 145 16.92 -2.87 -1.32
C ASN A 145 17.34 -4.18 -1.99
N VAL A 146 18.53 -4.66 -1.64
CA VAL A 146 18.98 -6.00 -2.03
C VAL A 146 18.38 -7.01 -1.07
N LEU A 147 17.46 -7.84 -1.56
CA LEU A 147 16.77 -8.86 -0.77
C LEU A 147 17.36 -10.25 -1.03
N ILE A 148 17.33 -11.11 -0.01
CA ILE A 148 17.73 -12.52 -0.14
C ILE A 148 16.73 -13.27 -1.03
N ASP A 149 15.44 -13.01 -0.84
CA ASP A 149 14.37 -13.55 -1.69
C ASP A 149 14.25 -12.71 -2.98
N LEU A 150 14.68 -13.28 -4.09
CA LEU A 150 14.67 -12.64 -5.41
C LEU A 150 13.27 -12.57 -6.04
N THR A 151 12.25 -13.19 -5.43
CA THR A 151 10.84 -13.07 -5.85
C THR A 151 10.18 -11.81 -5.28
N LYS A 152 10.79 -11.19 -4.28
CA LYS A 152 10.30 -9.97 -3.62
C LYS A 152 11.13 -8.75 -4.03
N ARG A 153 10.52 -7.58 -3.95
CA ARG A 153 11.14 -6.28 -4.24
C ARG A 153 10.76 -5.30 -3.14
N ALA A 154 11.69 -4.46 -2.74
CA ALA A 154 11.43 -3.34 -1.84
C ALA A 154 12.42 -2.21 -2.13
N ALA A 155 12.03 -0.98 -1.77
CA ALA A 155 12.92 0.18 -1.81
C ALA A 155 12.69 1.08 -0.59
N ASN A 156 13.70 1.87 -0.26
CA ASN A 156 13.50 3.02 0.61
C ASN A 156 13.04 4.19 -0.27
N VAL A 157 12.10 4.98 0.24
CA VAL A 157 11.51 6.10 -0.53
C VAL A 157 11.57 7.37 0.31
N ASP A 158 12.19 8.41 -0.24
CA ASP A 158 12.18 9.76 0.34
C ASP A 158 10.97 10.54 -0.18
N PHE A 159 10.09 10.94 0.72
CA PHE A 159 8.90 11.72 0.42
C PHE A 159 9.10 13.22 0.65
N THR A 160 10.31 13.67 0.99
CA THR A 160 10.58 15.09 1.30
C THR A 160 10.23 15.99 0.13
N GLY A 161 9.35 16.96 0.38
CA GLY A 161 8.88 17.92 -0.62
C GLY A 161 7.72 17.44 -1.49
N VAL A 162 7.30 16.17 -1.35
CA VAL A 162 6.19 15.58 -2.12
C VAL A 162 4.85 16.09 -1.58
N ALA A 163 4.00 16.60 -2.46
CA ALA A 163 2.62 16.96 -2.15
C ALA A 163 1.71 15.75 -2.43
N PRO A 164 1.01 15.21 -1.42
CA PRO A 164 0.04 14.14 -1.64
C PRO A 164 -1.17 14.64 -2.44
N ALA A 165 -1.71 13.79 -3.30
CA ALA A 165 -2.91 14.11 -4.07
C ALA A 165 -4.18 14.11 -3.17
N GLN A 166 -4.18 13.26 -2.13
CA GLN A 166 -5.24 13.20 -1.13
C GLN A 166 -4.66 12.90 0.26
N VAL A 167 -5.26 13.47 1.31
CA VAL A 167 -4.93 13.15 2.70
C VAL A 167 -6.18 12.70 3.43
N ILE A 168 -6.13 11.49 3.97
CA ILE A 168 -7.20 10.89 4.77
C ILE A 168 -6.83 11.10 6.24
N ARG A 169 -7.73 11.75 6.96
CA ARG A 169 -7.59 12.10 8.38
C ARG A 169 -8.65 11.38 9.21
N GLY A 170 -8.40 11.23 10.50
CA GLY A 170 -9.39 10.73 11.45
C GLY A 170 -8.97 9.44 12.14
N ASN A 171 -9.76 9.08 13.15
CA ASN A 171 -9.48 7.99 14.08
C ASN A 171 -9.49 6.59 13.43
N ALA A 172 -9.96 6.47 12.18
CA ALA A 172 -9.95 5.21 11.46
C ALA A 172 -8.55 4.81 10.96
N VAL A 173 -7.63 5.76 10.73
CA VAL A 173 -6.32 5.48 10.14
C VAL A 173 -5.48 4.49 10.97
N PRO A 174 -5.32 4.65 12.31
CA PRO A 174 -4.54 3.70 13.09
C PRO A 174 -5.13 2.28 13.11
N SER A 175 -6.45 2.15 13.24
CA SER A 175 -7.11 0.84 13.21
C SER A 175 -7.04 0.20 11.83
N ALA A 176 -7.24 0.98 10.76
CA ALA A 176 -7.10 0.53 9.38
C ALA A 176 -5.69 0.00 9.11
N LEU A 177 -4.65 0.70 9.56
CA LEU A 177 -3.27 0.24 9.43
C LEU A 177 -3.05 -1.07 10.17
N ARG A 178 -3.42 -1.15 11.45
CA ARG A 178 -3.27 -2.37 12.25
C ARG A 178 -3.95 -3.58 11.58
N ASP A 179 -5.19 -3.43 11.17
CA ASP A 179 -5.97 -4.50 10.56
C ASP A 179 -5.40 -4.90 9.19
N THR A 180 -4.84 -3.95 8.44
CA THR A 180 -4.15 -4.21 7.18
C THR A 180 -2.84 -4.97 7.39
N LEU A 181 -2.06 -4.64 8.43
CA LEU A 181 -0.84 -5.38 8.76
C LEU A 181 -1.14 -6.81 9.22
N LEU A 182 -2.21 -7.01 9.98
CA LEU A 182 -2.68 -8.36 10.35
C LEU A 182 -3.10 -9.17 9.12
N LEU A 183 -3.80 -8.54 8.18
CA LEU A 183 -4.13 -9.16 6.89
C LEU A 183 -2.86 -9.50 6.10
N GLY A 184 -1.88 -8.58 6.06
CA GLY A 184 -0.59 -8.83 5.42
C GLY A 184 0.11 -10.05 6.00
N ALA A 185 0.16 -10.19 7.32
CA ALA A 185 0.72 -11.36 7.98
C ALA A 185 -0.03 -12.65 7.61
N LEU A 186 -1.36 -12.62 7.55
CA LEU A 186 -2.18 -13.75 7.13
C LEU A 186 -1.88 -14.18 5.68
N LEU A 187 -1.89 -13.23 4.74
CA LEU A 187 -1.69 -13.53 3.32
C LEU A 187 -0.24 -13.97 3.03
N THR A 188 0.75 -13.38 3.72
CA THR A 188 2.15 -13.83 3.62
C THR A 188 2.34 -15.24 4.20
N ALA A 189 1.60 -15.60 5.24
CA ALA A 189 1.65 -16.95 5.80
C ALA A 189 0.94 -17.99 4.90
N ALA A 190 0.01 -17.55 4.05
CA ALA A 190 -0.65 -18.39 3.05
C ALA A 190 0.24 -18.61 1.80
N GLU A 191 1.03 -17.61 1.42
CA GLU A 191 2.01 -17.64 0.33
C GLU A 191 3.24 -18.50 0.71
#